data_94303234c9d54d579a73e0955e7eb34c
#
_entry.id   94303234c9d54d579a73e0955e7eb34c
#
_cell.length_a   1.000
_cell.length_b   1.000
_cell.length_c   1.000
_cell.angle_alpha   90.00
_cell.angle_beta   90.00
_cell.angle_gamma   90.00
#
_symmetry.space_group_name_H-M   'P 1'
#
loop_
_entity.id
_entity.type
_entity.pdbx_description
1 polymer ?
#
loop_
_entity_poly.entity_id
_entity_poly.type
_entity_poly.pdbx_seq_one_letter_code
_entity_poly.pdbx_strand_id
1 'polypeptide(L)'
;MLATATVARAQDTGIPVGSKAPAAAVETLDGKAFDIAKYLGKGPVLIEFWATWCENCKALEPSMVAMTKKYAGKVRFVGVAVAINQSSALVKRYAEKHSLPLEVYYDRKGNAAGAYDAPATSYVVVIDKAGKVVYTGVGGAQDLDSAIRKAL
;
A
#
# COMPACT_ATOMS: atom_id res chain seq x y z
N MET A 1 32.28 -2.90 33.89
CA MET A 1 31.17 -3.61 33.25
C MET A 1 30.34 -2.61 32.49
N LEU A 2 30.47 -2.57 31.17
CA LEU A 2 29.68 -1.69 30.32
C LEU A 2 28.39 -2.45 29.94
N ALA A 3 27.26 -1.97 30.44
CA ALA A 3 25.95 -2.48 30.03
C ALA A 3 25.62 -1.98 28.62
N THR A 4 25.63 -2.88 27.64
CA THR A 4 25.14 -2.61 26.31
C THR A 4 23.61 -2.55 26.39
N ALA A 5 23.03 -1.33 26.32
CA ALA A 5 21.60 -1.15 26.14
C ALA A 5 21.22 -1.63 24.75
N THR A 6 20.57 -2.77 24.66
CA THR A 6 19.89 -3.23 23.45
C THR A 6 18.69 -2.32 23.22
N VAL A 7 18.78 -1.41 22.26
CA VAL A 7 17.63 -0.66 21.77
C VAL A 7 16.73 -1.68 21.08
N ALA A 8 15.63 -2.05 21.75
CA ALA A 8 14.58 -2.82 21.12
C ALA A 8 14.03 -1.95 19.96
N ARG A 9 14.34 -2.31 18.71
CA ARG A 9 13.64 -1.77 17.56
C ARG A 9 12.19 -2.21 17.71
N ALA A 10 11.27 -1.24 17.65
CA ALA A 10 9.87 -1.54 17.42
C ALA A 10 9.83 -2.49 16.22
N GLN A 11 9.21 -3.67 16.39
CA GLN A 11 9.08 -4.62 15.31
C GLN A 11 8.28 -3.92 14.21
N ASP A 12 8.92 -3.64 13.09
CA ASP A 12 8.25 -3.16 11.88
C ASP A 12 7.23 -4.24 11.51
N THR A 13 5.95 -3.94 11.69
CA THR A 13 4.88 -4.83 11.28
C THR A 13 4.76 -4.78 9.76
N GLY A 14 4.66 -5.93 9.12
CA GLY A 14 4.61 -6.04 7.67
C GLY A 14 5.93 -6.44 7.04
N ILE A 15 6.05 -6.25 5.72
CA ILE A 15 7.28 -6.58 4.99
C ILE A 15 8.45 -5.71 5.46
N PRO A 16 9.66 -6.29 5.67
CA PRO A 16 10.78 -5.51 6.19
C PRO A 16 11.21 -4.37 5.25
N VAL A 17 11.46 -3.19 5.82
CA VAL A 17 12.12 -2.10 5.09
C VAL A 17 13.52 -2.54 4.69
N GLY A 18 13.90 -2.25 3.44
CA GLY A 18 15.16 -2.71 2.83
C GLY A 18 15.04 -4.00 2.05
N SER A 19 13.95 -4.75 2.17
CA SER A 19 13.71 -5.95 1.38
C SER A 19 13.29 -5.62 -0.07
N LYS A 20 13.46 -6.58 -0.96
CA LYS A 20 12.91 -6.50 -2.32
C LYS A 20 11.39 -6.67 -2.26
N ALA A 21 10.66 -5.77 -2.91
CA ALA A 21 9.22 -5.88 -3.04
C ALA A 21 8.85 -7.15 -3.83
N PRO A 22 7.94 -7.99 -3.31
CA PRO A 22 7.55 -9.22 -3.98
C PRO A 22 6.57 -8.98 -5.13
N ALA A 23 6.54 -9.90 -6.09
CA ALA A 23 5.44 -10.07 -7.01
C ALA A 23 4.17 -10.48 -6.25
N ALA A 24 3.02 -10.04 -6.72
CA ALA A 24 1.75 -10.40 -6.10
C ALA A 24 0.62 -10.40 -7.14
N ALA A 25 -0.04 -11.55 -7.29
CA ALA A 25 -1.18 -11.70 -8.17
C ALA A 25 -2.43 -11.08 -7.54
N VAL A 26 -3.09 -10.21 -8.27
CA VAL A 26 -4.36 -9.57 -7.91
C VAL A 26 -5.30 -9.59 -9.12
N GLU A 27 -6.49 -9.02 -8.99
CA GLU A 27 -7.43 -8.84 -10.09
C GLU A 27 -7.77 -7.37 -10.27
N THR A 28 -8.03 -6.96 -11.51
CA THR A 28 -8.73 -5.70 -11.75
C THR A 28 -10.15 -5.77 -11.19
N LEU A 29 -10.83 -4.65 -11.03
CA LEU A 29 -12.21 -4.62 -10.55
C LEU A 29 -13.20 -5.30 -11.53
N ASP A 30 -12.79 -5.51 -12.78
CA ASP A 30 -13.53 -6.27 -13.80
C ASP A 30 -13.14 -7.76 -13.87
N GLY A 31 -12.31 -8.23 -12.91
CA GLY A 31 -11.95 -9.65 -12.78
C GLY A 31 -10.81 -10.14 -13.65
N LYS A 32 -10.05 -9.24 -14.30
CA LYS A 32 -8.87 -9.61 -15.09
C LYS A 32 -7.66 -9.81 -14.19
N ALA A 33 -6.89 -10.86 -14.44
CA ALA A 33 -5.65 -11.12 -13.73
C ALA A 33 -4.62 -10.00 -13.94
N PHE A 34 -3.95 -9.59 -12.86
CA PHE A 34 -2.87 -8.63 -12.88
C PHE A 34 -1.79 -9.03 -11.86
N ASP A 35 -0.55 -8.64 -12.10
CA ASP A 35 0.54 -8.83 -11.14
C ASP A 35 1.18 -7.49 -10.81
N ILE A 36 1.30 -7.18 -9.53
CA ILE A 36 1.93 -5.96 -9.00
C ILE A 36 3.38 -5.84 -9.46
N ALA A 37 4.07 -6.96 -9.74
CA ALA A 37 5.42 -6.97 -10.29
C ALA A 37 5.58 -6.13 -11.58
N LYS A 38 4.50 -5.91 -12.33
CA LYS A 38 4.52 -5.08 -13.55
C LYS A 38 4.88 -3.61 -13.27
N TYR A 39 4.72 -3.16 -12.05
CA TYR A 39 5.07 -1.79 -11.63
C TYR A 39 6.47 -1.67 -11.04
N LEU A 40 7.02 -2.78 -10.53
CA LEU A 40 8.30 -2.79 -9.82
C LEU A 40 9.48 -2.55 -10.79
N GLY A 41 10.43 -1.74 -10.37
CA GLY A 41 11.61 -1.40 -11.17
C GLY A 41 11.38 -0.35 -12.26
N LYS A 42 10.17 0.24 -12.36
CA LYS A 42 9.82 1.24 -13.38
C LYS A 42 9.62 2.65 -12.83
N GLY A 43 9.79 2.83 -11.56
CA GLY A 43 9.60 4.06 -10.81
C GLY A 43 9.10 3.77 -9.41
N PRO A 44 9.03 4.80 -8.54
CA PRO A 44 8.48 4.64 -7.20
C PRO A 44 7.00 4.23 -7.22
N VAL A 45 6.62 3.36 -6.27
CA VAL A 45 5.24 2.87 -6.10
C VAL A 45 4.84 3.03 -4.63
N LEU A 46 3.64 3.55 -4.40
CA LEU A 46 2.97 3.48 -3.11
C LEU A 46 1.81 2.50 -3.23
N ILE A 47 1.73 1.53 -2.34
CA ILE A 47 0.63 0.57 -2.25
C ILE A 47 -0.08 0.78 -0.93
N GLU A 48 -1.41 0.92 -0.96
CA GLU A 48 -2.28 0.87 0.23
C GLU A 48 -3.13 -0.39 0.20
N PHE A 49 -3.05 -1.20 1.24
CA PHE A 49 -3.99 -2.30 1.50
C PHE A 49 -5.19 -1.76 2.27
N TRP A 50 -6.37 -1.81 1.67
CA TRP A 50 -7.54 -1.09 2.16
C TRP A 50 -8.86 -1.88 2.04
N ALA A 51 -9.90 -1.34 2.66
CA ALA A 51 -11.26 -1.85 2.54
C ALA A 51 -12.28 -0.71 2.63
N THR A 52 -13.46 -0.91 2.08
CA THR A 52 -14.55 0.07 2.11
C THR A 52 -15.08 0.35 3.53
N TRP A 53 -14.91 -0.61 4.43
CA TRP A 53 -15.32 -0.53 5.85
C TRP A 53 -14.19 -0.03 6.79
N CYS A 54 -13.02 0.29 6.26
CA CYS A 54 -11.84 0.65 7.04
C CYS A 54 -11.84 2.13 7.43
N GLU A 55 -12.08 2.45 8.69
CA GLU A 55 -12.11 3.84 9.20
C GLU A 55 -10.74 4.53 9.09
N ASN A 56 -9.64 3.82 9.36
CA ASN A 56 -8.29 4.37 9.18
C ASN A 56 -7.98 4.69 7.72
N CYS A 57 -8.49 3.90 6.78
CA CYS A 57 -8.34 4.17 5.34
C CYS A 57 -9.09 5.46 4.95
N LYS A 58 -10.30 5.66 5.48
CA LYS A 58 -11.06 6.90 5.28
C LYS A 58 -10.34 8.11 5.87
N ALA A 59 -9.75 7.96 7.06
CA ALA A 59 -8.96 9.02 7.70
C ALA A 59 -7.69 9.36 6.90
N LEU A 60 -7.07 8.39 6.22
CA LEU A 60 -5.89 8.57 5.39
C LEU A 60 -6.19 9.16 4.00
N GLU A 61 -7.42 9.03 3.52
CA GLU A 61 -7.83 9.41 2.16
C GLU A 61 -7.50 10.87 1.79
N PRO A 62 -7.73 11.89 2.63
CA PRO A 62 -7.36 13.27 2.29
C PRO A 62 -5.86 13.44 2.04
N SER A 63 -5.01 12.79 2.82
CA SER A 63 -3.56 12.80 2.63
C SER A 63 -3.19 12.08 1.34
N MET A 64 -3.83 10.93 1.04
CA MET A 64 -3.61 10.19 -0.20
C MET A 64 -3.97 11.05 -1.42
N VAL A 65 -5.11 11.74 -1.40
CA VAL A 65 -5.53 12.66 -2.47
C VAL A 65 -4.50 13.78 -2.67
N ALA A 66 -3.99 14.38 -1.59
CA ALA A 66 -2.98 15.42 -1.67
C ALA A 66 -1.67 14.91 -2.28
N MET A 67 -1.24 13.70 -1.90
CA MET A 67 0.00 13.09 -2.41
C MET A 67 -0.10 12.68 -3.87
N THR A 68 -1.24 12.16 -4.32
CA THR A 68 -1.44 11.83 -5.75
C THR A 68 -1.35 13.05 -6.64
N LYS A 69 -1.79 14.22 -6.16
CA LYS A 69 -1.64 15.50 -6.87
C LYS A 69 -0.19 15.98 -6.86
N LYS A 70 0.44 15.98 -5.68
CA LYS A 70 1.81 16.48 -5.49
C LYS A 70 2.83 15.69 -6.29
N TYR A 71 2.68 14.38 -6.35
CA TYR A 71 3.63 13.46 -6.99
C TYR A 71 3.11 12.86 -8.30
N ALA A 72 2.13 13.52 -8.93
CA ALA A 72 1.60 13.10 -10.23
C ALA A 72 2.72 12.92 -11.27
N GLY A 73 2.73 11.78 -11.95
CA GLY A 73 3.76 11.42 -12.93
C GLY A 73 5.11 11.01 -12.35
N LYS A 74 5.31 11.11 -11.02
CA LYS A 74 6.55 10.72 -10.34
C LYS A 74 6.42 9.44 -9.54
N VAL A 75 5.27 9.21 -8.93
CA VAL A 75 4.96 8.06 -8.09
C VAL A 75 3.67 7.41 -8.60
N ARG A 76 3.65 6.09 -8.67
CA ARG A 76 2.45 5.31 -8.96
C ARG A 76 1.73 5.01 -7.65
N PHE A 77 0.44 5.28 -7.60
CA PHE A 77 -0.41 5.05 -6.43
C PHE A 77 -1.35 3.89 -6.71
N VAL A 78 -1.25 2.84 -5.92
CA VAL A 78 -1.99 1.59 -6.06
C VAL A 78 -2.79 1.29 -4.80
N GLY A 79 -4.06 1.00 -4.96
CA GLY A 79 -4.93 0.51 -3.89
C GLY A 79 -5.21 -0.98 -4.07
N VAL A 80 -4.85 -1.80 -3.11
CA VAL A 80 -5.17 -3.23 -3.06
C VAL A 80 -6.29 -3.46 -2.06
N ALA A 81 -7.51 -3.67 -2.55
CA ALA A 81 -8.67 -3.95 -1.72
C ALA A 81 -8.63 -5.41 -1.26
N VAL A 82 -8.61 -5.63 0.07
CA VAL A 82 -8.67 -6.97 0.64
C VAL A 82 -10.07 -7.57 0.46
N ALA A 83 -10.17 -8.89 0.26
CA ALA A 83 -11.45 -9.57 0.01
C ALA A 83 -12.24 -9.91 1.28
N ILE A 84 -11.94 -9.25 2.40
CA ILE A 84 -12.58 -9.49 3.70
C ILE A 84 -13.85 -8.64 3.81
N ASN A 85 -15.00 -9.29 3.98
CA ASN A 85 -16.31 -8.65 4.16
C ASN A 85 -16.67 -7.63 3.07
N GLN A 86 -16.20 -7.82 1.86
CA GLN A 86 -16.54 -7.01 0.69
C GLN A 86 -16.32 -7.77 -0.61
N SER A 87 -17.10 -7.44 -1.63
CA SER A 87 -16.96 -7.96 -2.98
C SER A 87 -16.23 -6.97 -3.89
N SER A 88 -15.69 -7.45 -5.02
CA SER A 88 -15.11 -6.57 -6.04
C SER A 88 -16.13 -5.55 -6.59
N ALA A 89 -17.40 -5.94 -6.71
CA ALA A 89 -18.47 -5.04 -7.12
C ALA A 89 -18.73 -3.91 -6.11
N LEU A 90 -18.70 -4.21 -4.81
CA LEU A 90 -18.81 -3.20 -3.75
C LEU A 90 -17.61 -2.24 -3.77
N VAL A 91 -16.40 -2.78 -3.91
CA VAL A 91 -15.17 -2.00 -4.02
C VAL A 91 -15.24 -1.06 -5.23
N LYS A 92 -15.68 -1.56 -6.39
CA LYS A 92 -15.82 -0.75 -7.61
C LYS A 92 -16.77 0.42 -7.40
N ARG A 93 -17.97 0.17 -6.86
CA ARG A 93 -18.94 1.24 -6.57
C ARG A 93 -18.42 2.28 -5.58
N TYR A 94 -17.71 1.83 -4.57
CA TYR A 94 -17.09 2.72 -3.57
C TYR A 94 -16.02 3.60 -4.22
N ALA A 95 -15.10 3.00 -4.97
CA ALA A 95 -14.02 3.72 -5.65
C ALA A 95 -14.56 4.78 -6.63
N GLU A 96 -15.59 4.45 -7.39
CA GLU A 96 -16.27 5.39 -8.30
C GLU A 96 -16.96 6.52 -7.54
N LYS A 97 -17.77 6.19 -6.53
CA LYS A 97 -18.51 7.16 -5.71
C LYS A 97 -17.59 8.16 -5.02
N HIS A 98 -16.45 7.71 -4.52
CA HIS A 98 -15.47 8.54 -3.80
C HIS A 98 -14.38 9.12 -4.71
N SER A 99 -14.40 8.80 -6.01
CA SER A 99 -13.36 9.23 -6.97
C SER A 99 -11.96 8.97 -6.43
N LEU A 100 -11.72 7.74 -5.95
CA LEU A 100 -10.44 7.38 -5.37
C LEU A 100 -9.31 7.60 -6.36
N PRO A 101 -8.21 8.30 -5.96
CA PRO A 101 -7.13 8.66 -6.87
C PRO A 101 -6.09 7.54 -7.06
N LEU A 102 -6.45 6.31 -6.74
CA LEU A 102 -5.60 5.13 -6.80
C LEU A 102 -5.98 4.23 -7.97
N GLU A 103 -5.00 3.52 -8.53
CA GLU A 103 -5.27 2.36 -9.38
C GLU A 103 -5.70 1.21 -8.48
N VAL A 104 -6.99 0.84 -8.51
CA VAL A 104 -7.57 -0.12 -7.57
C VAL A 104 -7.58 -1.53 -8.13
N TYR A 105 -7.08 -2.46 -7.32
CA TYR A 105 -7.11 -3.91 -7.55
C TYR A 105 -7.82 -4.61 -6.41
N TYR A 106 -8.29 -5.84 -6.67
CA TYR A 106 -8.97 -6.69 -5.71
C TYR A 106 -8.15 -7.95 -5.41
N ASP A 107 -7.83 -8.17 -4.15
CA ASP A 107 -7.02 -9.29 -3.68
C ASP A 107 -7.90 -10.48 -3.28
N ARG A 108 -8.57 -11.08 -4.27
CA ARG A 108 -9.58 -12.14 -4.07
C ARG A 108 -9.10 -13.30 -3.21
N LYS A 109 -7.85 -13.72 -3.38
CA LYS A 109 -7.27 -14.88 -2.71
C LYS A 109 -6.34 -14.53 -1.54
N GLY A 110 -6.15 -13.24 -1.25
CA GLY A 110 -5.21 -12.78 -0.23
C GLY A 110 -3.73 -12.94 -0.62
N ASN A 111 -3.43 -13.12 -1.91
CA ASN A 111 -2.06 -13.32 -2.38
C ASN A 111 -1.19 -12.08 -2.12
N ALA A 112 -1.71 -10.89 -2.39
CA ALA A 112 -0.97 -9.65 -2.18
C ALA A 112 -0.83 -9.33 -0.69
N ALA A 113 -1.89 -9.45 0.09
CA ALA A 113 -1.83 -9.28 1.54
C ALA A 113 -0.82 -10.23 2.19
N GLY A 114 -0.78 -11.50 1.75
CA GLY A 114 0.17 -12.50 2.22
C GLY A 114 1.61 -12.17 1.78
N ALA A 115 1.83 -11.84 0.51
CA ALA A 115 3.17 -11.55 -0.01
C ALA A 115 3.82 -10.32 0.65
N TYR A 116 3.00 -9.32 1.02
CA TYR A 116 3.45 -8.08 1.67
C TYR A 116 3.31 -8.12 3.19
N ASP A 117 3.00 -9.27 3.78
CA ASP A 117 2.79 -9.44 5.23
C ASP A 117 1.88 -8.35 5.82
N ALA A 118 0.82 -7.99 5.11
CA ALA A 118 -0.09 -6.92 5.49
C ALA A 118 -0.77 -7.23 6.84
N PRO A 119 -0.46 -6.49 7.92
CA PRO A 119 -0.95 -6.82 9.27
C PRO A 119 -2.39 -6.37 9.49
N ALA A 120 -2.86 -5.39 8.69
CA ALA A 120 -4.18 -4.79 8.80
C ALA A 120 -4.50 -4.00 7.53
N THR A 121 -5.71 -3.48 7.42
CA THR A 121 -6.05 -2.44 6.43
C THR A 121 -5.46 -1.08 6.84
N SER A 122 -5.42 -0.12 5.93
CA SER A 122 -4.62 1.11 6.02
C SER A 122 -3.10 0.86 6.12
N TYR A 123 -2.66 -0.31 5.70
CA TYR A 123 -1.24 -0.63 5.58
C TYR A 123 -0.68 -0.05 4.29
N VAL A 124 0.32 0.81 4.42
CA VAL A 124 0.99 1.47 3.31
C VAL A 124 2.40 0.93 3.16
N VAL A 125 2.78 0.61 1.93
CA VAL A 125 4.14 0.23 1.54
C VAL A 125 4.61 1.20 0.47
N VAL A 126 5.79 1.79 0.65
CA VAL A 126 6.44 2.62 -0.38
C VAL A 126 7.69 1.90 -0.87
N ILE A 127 7.81 1.84 -2.20
CA ILE A 127 8.84 1.09 -2.92
C ILE A 127 9.57 2.07 -3.84
N ASP A 128 10.89 2.04 -3.84
CA ASP A 128 11.70 2.88 -4.70
C ASP A 128 11.78 2.35 -6.16
N LYS A 129 12.40 3.11 -7.04
CA LYS A 129 12.56 2.73 -8.45
C LYS A 129 13.39 1.46 -8.68
N ALA A 130 14.20 1.05 -7.70
CA ALA A 130 14.95 -0.20 -7.76
C ALA A 130 14.12 -1.42 -7.30
N GLY A 131 12.88 -1.21 -6.84
CA GLY A 131 12.02 -2.27 -6.32
C GLY A 131 12.28 -2.60 -4.84
N LYS A 132 12.95 -1.71 -4.10
CA LYS A 132 13.24 -1.88 -2.67
C LYS A 132 12.16 -1.20 -1.82
N VAL A 133 11.68 -1.88 -0.79
CA VAL A 133 10.79 -1.31 0.21
C VAL A 133 11.54 -0.27 1.05
N VAL A 134 11.06 0.97 1.06
CA VAL A 134 11.68 2.09 1.80
C VAL A 134 10.83 2.59 2.96
N TYR A 135 9.56 2.21 3.00
CA TYR A 135 8.63 2.55 4.09
C TYR A 135 7.52 1.53 4.22
N THR A 136 7.13 1.24 5.45
CA THR A 136 5.88 0.58 5.80
C THR A 136 5.23 1.29 6.98
N GLY A 137 3.91 1.34 7.00
CA GLY A 137 3.15 1.93 8.10
C GLY A 137 1.69 1.53 8.08
N VAL A 138 1.01 1.65 9.22
CA VAL A 138 -0.41 1.33 9.41
C VAL A 138 -1.09 2.50 10.09
N GLY A 139 -2.33 2.79 9.70
CA GLY A 139 -3.17 3.77 10.38
C GLY A 139 -3.50 5.00 9.55
N GLY A 140 -4.44 5.79 10.06
CA GLY A 140 -5.01 6.95 9.36
C GLY A 140 -4.20 8.25 9.46
N ALA A 141 -3.12 8.27 10.26
CA ALA A 141 -2.33 9.46 10.56
C ALA A 141 -0.87 9.35 10.08
N GLN A 142 -0.62 8.60 9.00
CA GLN A 142 0.72 8.44 8.46
C GLN A 142 1.20 9.71 7.74
N ASP A 143 2.48 10.05 7.91
CA ASP A 143 3.15 11.09 7.11
C ASP A 143 3.58 10.53 5.75
N LEU A 144 2.64 10.53 4.81
CA LEU A 144 2.86 9.99 3.47
C LEU A 144 3.88 10.81 2.67
N ASP A 145 3.99 12.11 2.91
CA ASP A 145 4.97 12.96 2.22
C ASP A 145 6.41 12.55 2.58
N SER A 146 6.67 12.38 3.87
CA SER A 146 7.97 11.90 4.35
C SER A 146 8.26 10.48 3.83
N ALA A 147 7.26 9.61 3.84
CA ALA A 147 7.39 8.24 3.34
C ALA A 147 7.76 8.20 1.84
N ILE A 148 7.07 8.98 1.01
CA ILE A 148 7.31 9.04 -0.44
C ILE A 148 8.69 9.60 -0.75
N ARG A 149 9.15 10.63 -0.05
CA ARG A 149 10.48 11.23 -0.27
C ARG A 149 11.63 10.22 -0.11
N LYS A 150 11.44 9.16 0.65
CA LYS A 150 12.44 8.08 0.77
C LYS A 150 12.61 7.26 -0.51
N ALA A 151 11.67 7.33 -1.44
CA ALA A 151 11.66 6.58 -2.69
C ALA A 151 12.11 7.40 -3.91
N LEU A 152 12.31 8.71 -3.75
CA LEU A 152 12.64 9.64 -4.84
C LEU A 152 14.15 9.79 -5.07
#